data_71f4688d4af071d3da8ef1a392198f80
#
_entry.id   71f4688d4af071d3da8ef1a392198f80
#
_cell.length_a   1.000
_cell.length_b   1.000
_cell.length_c   1.000
_cell.angle_alpha   90.00
_cell.angle_beta   90.00
_cell.angle_gamma   90.00
#
_symmetry.space_group_name_H-M   'P 1'
#
loop_
_entity.id
_entity.type
_entity.pdbx_description
1 polymer ?
#
loop_
_entity_poly.entity_id
_entity_poly.type
_entity_poly.pdbx_seq_one_letter_code
_entity_poly.pdbx_strand_id
1 'polypeptide(L)'
;QGRQAAGYLEENCWYTTGELIRSGAASYGTALEGSNTPLFRFGTREEVAPENRSGMSLTVTFSKSDSEQLNYNTGTGLYEKLNADGSPMTDADNGQQAAFTNVFVLYASSGIKDDGYTRQYDMTGGTGLYLHGGAWEQISWSKEDATGPFSLTAADGTPLTVAPGKSF
;
A
#
# COMPACT_ATOMS: atom_id res chain seq x y z
N GLN A 1 16.31 4.81 -16.15
CA GLN A 1 15.91 4.53 -17.52
C GLN A 1 15.05 3.28 -17.53
N GLY A 2 13.86 3.37 -18.17
CA GLY A 2 12.98 2.25 -18.41
C GLY A 2 13.17 1.71 -19.83
N ARG A 3 12.75 0.48 -20.05
CA ARG A 3 12.64 -0.12 -21.37
C ARG A 3 11.18 -0.37 -21.72
N GLN A 4 10.84 -0.26 -22.98
CA GLN A 4 9.50 -0.52 -23.47
C GLN A 4 9.34 -2.00 -23.81
N ALA A 5 8.34 -2.67 -23.21
CA ALA A 5 7.97 -4.03 -23.53
C ALA A 5 7.02 -4.05 -24.74
N ALA A 6 7.28 -4.91 -25.74
CA ALA A 6 6.43 -5.03 -26.91
C ALA A 6 5.09 -5.70 -26.57
N GLY A 7 4.01 -5.26 -27.22
CA GLY A 7 2.69 -5.88 -27.11
C GLY A 7 1.78 -5.30 -26.01
N TYR A 8 2.22 -4.28 -25.30
CA TYR A 8 1.44 -3.56 -24.32
C TYR A 8 1.09 -2.15 -24.79
N LEU A 9 0.06 -1.53 -24.20
CA LEU A 9 -0.20 -0.10 -24.37
C LEU A 9 0.99 0.70 -23.82
N GLU A 10 1.27 1.86 -24.39
CA GLU A 10 2.46 2.65 -24.08
C GLU A 10 2.58 2.96 -22.56
N GLU A 11 1.48 3.31 -21.91
CA GLU A 11 1.41 3.59 -20.49
C GLU A 11 1.71 2.40 -19.57
N ASN A 12 1.55 1.17 -20.08
CA ASN A 12 1.70 -0.09 -19.34
C ASN A 12 2.92 -0.92 -19.75
N CYS A 13 3.75 -0.41 -20.68
CA CYS A 13 4.84 -1.19 -21.28
C CYS A 13 6.23 -0.87 -20.71
N TRP A 14 6.32 0.08 -19.80
CA TRP A 14 7.60 0.50 -19.22
C TRP A 14 8.02 -0.40 -18.07
N TYR A 15 9.26 -0.87 -18.10
CA TYR A 15 9.86 -1.64 -17.02
C TYR A 15 11.30 -1.21 -16.76
N THR A 16 11.82 -1.54 -15.59
CA THR A 16 13.22 -1.33 -15.24
C THR A 16 13.82 -2.59 -14.63
N THR A 17 15.14 -2.61 -14.49
CA THR A 17 15.88 -3.69 -13.85
C THR A 17 16.76 -3.12 -12.74
N GLY A 18 17.21 -3.96 -11.81
CA GLY A 18 18.16 -3.53 -10.76
C GLY A 18 19.44 -2.93 -11.34
N GLU A 19 19.92 -3.39 -12.50
CA GLU A 19 21.07 -2.81 -13.20
C GLU A 19 20.78 -1.40 -13.71
N LEU A 20 19.62 -1.20 -14.34
CA LEU A 20 19.19 0.13 -14.81
C LEU A 20 18.98 1.11 -13.68
N ILE A 21 18.44 0.65 -12.53
CA ILE A 21 18.30 1.47 -11.31
C ILE A 21 19.68 1.91 -10.81
N ARG A 22 20.64 0.97 -10.68
CA ARG A 22 22.01 1.30 -10.24
C ARG A 22 22.71 2.27 -11.19
N SER A 23 22.58 2.03 -12.49
CA SER A 23 23.15 2.91 -13.52
C SER A 23 22.53 4.32 -13.47
N GLY A 24 21.21 4.40 -13.29
CA GLY A 24 20.50 5.66 -13.13
C GLY A 24 20.95 6.41 -11.88
N ALA A 25 21.00 5.74 -10.74
CA ALA A 25 21.48 6.32 -9.49
C ALA A 25 22.91 6.88 -9.61
N ALA A 26 23.83 6.12 -10.22
CA ALA A 26 25.19 6.58 -10.47
C ALA A 26 25.23 7.83 -11.36
N SER A 27 24.42 7.87 -12.43
CA SER A 27 24.34 9.00 -13.36
C SER A 27 23.85 10.30 -12.71
N TYR A 28 22.99 10.18 -11.68
CA TYR A 28 22.43 11.33 -10.95
C TYR A 28 23.10 11.59 -9.61
N GLY A 29 24.15 10.85 -9.26
CA GLY A 29 24.85 10.98 -7.99
C GLY A 29 24.00 10.61 -6.77
N THR A 30 22.99 9.74 -6.96
CA THR A 30 22.10 9.29 -5.89
C THR A 30 22.74 8.12 -5.16
N ALA A 31 22.89 8.24 -3.84
CA ALA A 31 23.36 7.14 -3.02
C ALA A 31 22.35 5.99 -2.99
N LEU A 32 22.82 4.76 -3.17
CA LEU A 32 22.01 3.54 -3.04
C LEU A 32 22.06 2.95 -1.63
N GLU A 33 23.01 3.41 -0.82
CA GLU A 33 23.18 3.01 0.57
C GLU A 33 22.83 4.17 1.49
N GLY A 34 22.25 3.87 2.63
CA GLY A 34 21.88 4.86 3.63
C GLY A 34 21.21 4.20 4.82
N SER A 35 20.95 4.98 5.86
CA SER A 35 20.11 4.58 6.98
C SER A 35 18.67 5.01 6.73
N ASN A 36 17.73 4.08 6.82
CA ASN A 36 16.30 4.39 6.75
C ASN A 36 15.70 4.37 8.15
N THR A 37 14.94 5.41 8.48
CA THR A 37 14.02 5.34 9.61
C THR A 37 12.86 4.44 9.19
N PRO A 38 12.50 3.42 9.98
CA PRO A 38 11.34 2.59 9.67
C PRO A 38 10.09 3.45 9.49
N LEU A 39 9.32 3.17 8.43
CA LEU A 39 8.06 3.86 8.15
C LEU A 39 7.01 3.55 9.21
N PHE A 40 7.03 2.32 9.76
CA PHE A 40 6.08 1.84 10.75
C PHE A 40 6.77 1.47 12.06
N ARG A 41 6.05 1.64 13.17
CA ARG A 41 6.39 1.01 14.43
C ARG A 41 5.91 -0.43 14.39
N PHE A 42 6.84 -1.37 14.32
CA PHE A 42 6.51 -2.80 14.36
C PHE A 42 6.46 -3.32 15.79
N GLY A 43 5.51 -4.21 16.07
CA GLY A 43 5.34 -4.88 17.36
C GLY A 43 5.29 -6.39 17.22
N THR A 44 5.26 -7.10 18.35
CA THR A 44 5.00 -8.53 18.38
C THR A 44 3.55 -8.83 17.98
N ARG A 45 3.24 -10.10 17.70
CA ARG A 45 1.89 -10.53 17.35
C ARG A 45 0.88 -10.26 18.47
N GLU A 46 1.33 -10.34 19.72
CA GLU A 46 0.51 -10.08 20.92
C GLU A 46 0.21 -8.58 21.07
N GLU A 47 1.18 -7.72 20.74
CA GLU A 47 1.00 -6.25 20.79
C GLU A 47 0.10 -5.72 19.68
N VAL A 48 -0.06 -6.49 18.60
CA VAL A 48 -0.88 -6.13 17.43
C VAL A 48 -2.11 -7.06 17.37
N ALA A 49 -2.73 -7.34 18.49
CA ALA A 49 -3.94 -8.16 18.52
C ALA A 49 -5.07 -7.44 17.79
N PRO A 50 -5.73 -8.11 16.81
CA PRO A 50 -6.81 -7.47 16.08
C PRO A 50 -8.00 -7.20 17.01
N GLU A 51 -8.71 -6.10 16.77
CA GLU A 51 -9.96 -5.82 17.43
C GLU A 51 -11.04 -6.87 17.10
N ASN A 52 -12.11 -6.93 17.91
CA ASN A 52 -13.25 -7.86 17.74
C ASN A 52 -14.18 -7.46 16.58
N ARG A 53 -13.63 -6.94 15.48
CA ARG A 53 -14.39 -6.54 14.29
C ARG A 53 -13.99 -7.40 13.12
N SER A 54 -14.96 -7.96 12.41
CA SER A 54 -14.68 -8.82 11.24
C SER A 54 -14.14 -8.00 10.08
N GLY A 55 -12.92 -8.29 9.67
CA GLY A 55 -12.23 -7.75 8.47
C GLY A 55 -11.88 -8.85 7.48
N MET A 56 -12.74 -9.86 7.32
CA MET A 56 -12.46 -11.05 6.50
C MET A 56 -12.46 -10.77 4.99
N SER A 57 -13.16 -9.73 4.56
CA SER A 57 -13.21 -9.32 3.15
C SER A 57 -13.20 -7.81 3.06
N LEU A 58 -12.40 -7.28 2.13
CA LEU A 58 -12.30 -5.88 1.83
C LEU A 58 -12.55 -5.64 0.35
N THR A 59 -13.41 -4.67 0.03
CA THR A 59 -13.53 -4.09 -1.30
C THR A 59 -13.42 -2.58 -1.19
N VAL A 60 -12.46 -1.99 -1.88
CA VAL A 60 -12.29 -0.53 -1.99
C VAL A 60 -12.62 -0.12 -3.41
N THR A 61 -13.64 0.70 -3.60
CA THR A 61 -14.08 1.17 -4.91
C THR A 61 -13.61 2.60 -5.13
N PHE A 62 -12.76 2.81 -6.12
CA PHE A 62 -12.26 4.13 -6.52
C PHE A 62 -13.13 4.77 -7.60
N SER A 63 -13.70 3.96 -8.49
CA SER A 63 -14.61 4.39 -9.55
C SER A 63 -15.53 3.25 -9.98
N LYS A 64 -16.39 3.48 -10.98
CA LYS A 64 -17.26 2.44 -11.53
C LYS A 64 -16.50 1.27 -12.17
N SER A 65 -15.26 1.50 -12.59
CA SER A 65 -14.42 0.52 -13.30
C SER A 65 -13.13 0.18 -12.56
N ASP A 66 -12.96 0.70 -11.34
CA ASP A 66 -11.72 0.53 -10.59
C ASP A 66 -12.01 0.21 -9.13
N SER A 67 -11.61 -0.98 -8.71
CA SER A 67 -11.76 -1.46 -7.34
C SER A 67 -10.66 -2.44 -6.98
N GLU A 68 -10.29 -2.44 -5.70
CA GLU A 68 -9.36 -3.39 -5.10
C GLU A 68 -10.11 -4.37 -4.21
N GLN A 69 -9.80 -5.66 -4.32
CA GLN A 69 -10.44 -6.72 -3.53
C GLN A 69 -9.39 -7.56 -2.83
N LEU A 70 -9.57 -7.77 -1.53
CA LEU A 70 -8.74 -8.63 -0.71
C LEU A 70 -9.61 -9.49 0.21
N ASN A 71 -9.27 -10.78 0.32
CA ASN A 71 -9.92 -11.70 1.25
C ASN A 71 -8.87 -12.26 2.23
N TYR A 72 -9.25 -12.30 3.52
CA TYR A 72 -8.41 -12.90 4.54
C TYR A 72 -8.52 -14.43 4.49
N ASN A 73 -7.37 -15.08 4.30
CA ASN A 73 -7.24 -16.53 4.36
C ASN A 73 -6.81 -16.95 5.76
N THR A 74 -7.70 -17.61 6.51
CA THR A 74 -7.43 -18.06 7.88
C THR A 74 -6.35 -19.15 7.96
N GLY A 75 -6.12 -19.90 6.87
CA GLY A 75 -5.08 -20.93 6.81
C GLY A 75 -3.68 -20.35 6.68
N THR A 76 -3.52 -19.26 5.93
CA THR A 76 -2.23 -18.58 5.74
C THR A 76 -2.03 -17.40 6.70
N GLY A 77 -3.10 -16.84 7.24
CA GLY A 77 -3.08 -15.63 8.05
C GLY A 77 -2.82 -14.35 7.25
N LEU A 78 -3.09 -14.37 5.94
CA LEU A 78 -2.80 -13.28 5.03
C LEU A 78 -4.06 -12.79 4.29
N TYR A 79 -4.03 -11.53 3.87
CA TYR A 79 -4.99 -10.96 2.93
C TYR A 79 -4.54 -11.24 1.51
N GLU A 80 -5.29 -12.05 0.80
CA GLU A 80 -5.03 -12.47 -0.57
C GLU A 80 -5.74 -11.54 -1.55
N LYS A 81 -4.96 -10.95 -2.48
CA LYS A 81 -5.48 -10.01 -3.45
C LYS A 81 -6.16 -10.72 -4.62
N LEU A 82 -7.27 -10.15 -5.07
CA LEU A 82 -8.06 -10.65 -6.19
C LEU A 82 -8.09 -9.63 -7.33
N ASN A 83 -8.24 -10.12 -8.54
CA ASN A 83 -8.60 -9.35 -9.72
C ASN A 83 -10.09 -8.94 -9.67
N ALA A 84 -10.51 -8.03 -10.54
CA ALA A 84 -11.88 -7.56 -10.60
C ALA A 84 -12.93 -8.67 -10.89
N ASP A 85 -12.51 -9.75 -11.54
CA ASP A 85 -13.34 -10.92 -11.83
C ASP A 85 -13.37 -11.95 -10.67
N GLY A 86 -12.70 -11.65 -9.55
CA GLY A 86 -12.58 -12.52 -8.40
C GLY A 86 -11.51 -13.60 -8.49
N SER A 87 -10.77 -13.68 -9.59
CA SER A 87 -9.64 -14.60 -9.72
C SER A 87 -8.43 -14.13 -8.88
N PRO A 88 -7.55 -15.05 -8.45
CA PRO A 88 -6.34 -14.66 -7.73
C PRO A 88 -5.45 -13.70 -8.55
N MET A 89 -5.01 -12.58 -7.96
CA MET A 89 -3.98 -11.75 -8.56
C MET A 89 -2.62 -12.38 -8.30
N THR A 90 -1.94 -12.81 -9.36
CA THR A 90 -0.65 -13.52 -9.24
C THR A 90 0.51 -12.66 -9.75
N ASP A 91 1.67 -12.83 -9.12
CA ASP A 91 2.94 -12.30 -9.57
C ASP A 91 3.37 -13.01 -10.86
N ALA A 92 3.68 -12.25 -11.90
CA ALA A 92 4.02 -12.80 -13.22
C ALA A 92 5.35 -13.57 -13.23
N ASP A 93 6.28 -13.25 -12.33
CA ASP A 93 7.60 -13.86 -12.31
C ASP A 93 7.61 -15.22 -11.60
N ASN A 94 6.79 -15.39 -10.57
CA ASN A 94 6.81 -16.60 -9.73
C ASN A 94 5.46 -17.34 -9.65
N GLY A 95 4.38 -16.77 -10.21
CA GLY A 95 3.04 -17.35 -10.20
C GLY A 95 2.36 -17.40 -8.83
N GLN A 96 2.95 -16.80 -7.80
CA GLN A 96 2.36 -16.76 -6.47
C GLN A 96 1.29 -15.68 -6.36
N GLN A 97 0.23 -15.95 -5.63
CA GLN A 97 -0.80 -14.96 -5.36
C GLN A 97 -0.24 -13.83 -4.50
N ALA A 98 -0.56 -12.58 -4.85
CA ALA A 98 -0.22 -11.41 -4.05
C ALA A 98 -0.96 -11.48 -2.71
N ALA A 99 -0.20 -11.48 -1.61
CA ALA A 99 -0.73 -11.63 -0.27
C ALA A 99 0.03 -10.77 0.75
N PHE A 100 -0.70 -10.25 1.73
CA PHE A 100 -0.23 -9.23 2.66
C PHE A 100 -0.65 -9.55 4.09
N THR A 101 0.24 -9.25 5.04
CA THR A 101 -0.05 -9.35 6.48
C THR A 101 -0.93 -8.18 6.93
N ASN A 102 -0.66 -7.00 6.38
CA ASN A 102 -1.31 -5.74 6.75
C ASN A 102 -1.97 -5.11 5.53
N VAL A 103 -3.14 -4.51 5.74
CA VAL A 103 -3.80 -3.69 4.70
C VAL A 103 -4.18 -2.35 5.31
N PHE A 104 -3.82 -1.26 4.62
CA PHE A 104 -4.19 0.10 4.99
C PHE A 104 -5.11 0.70 3.93
N VAL A 105 -6.24 1.22 4.37
CA VAL A 105 -7.11 2.06 3.54
C VAL A 105 -7.04 3.47 4.09
N LEU A 106 -6.40 4.37 3.35
CA LEU A 106 -6.20 5.75 3.77
C LEU A 106 -7.17 6.66 3.02
N TYR A 107 -8.00 7.37 3.75
CA TYR A 107 -8.93 8.35 3.19
C TYR A 107 -8.24 9.70 3.11
N ALA A 108 -8.18 10.25 1.90
CA ALA A 108 -7.65 11.58 1.61
C ALA A 108 -8.71 12.43 0.91
N SER A 109 -8.80 13.70 1.25
CA SER A 109 -9.64 14.62 0.48
C SER A 109 -9.06 14.80 -0.93
N SER A 110 -9.91 15.02 -1.91
CA SER A 110 -9.46 15.19 -3.30
C SER A 110 -10.15 16.35 -3.98
N GLY A 111 -9.46 16.97 -4.92
CA GLY A 111 -9.93 18.04 -5.78
C GLY A 111 -9.50 17.84 -7.22
N ILE A 112 -9.75 18.82 -8.04
CA ILE A 112 -9.25 18.89 -9.41
C ILE A 112 -8.23 20.04 -9.47
N LYS A 113 -7.11 19.82 -10.15
CA LYS A 113 -6.09 20.85 -10.39
C LYS A 113 -6.61 21.96 -11.30
N ASP A 114 -5.85 23.02 -11.41
CA ASP A 114 -6.19 24.21 -12.24
C ASP A 114 -6.34 23.89 -13.74
N ASP A 115 -5.81 22.74 -14.19
CA ASP A 115 -6.01 22.23 -15.55
C ASP A 115 -7.45 21.74 -15.83
N GLY A 116 -8.30 21.66 -14.79
CA GLY A 116 -9.71 21.30 -14.89
C GLY A 116 -10.02 19.80 -15.03
N TYR A 117 -9.02 18.93 -15.08
CA TYR A 117 -9.24 17.47 -15.25
C TYR A 117 -8.34 16.58 -14.39
N THR A 118 -7.13 17.02 -14.01
CA THR A 118 -6.23 16.19 -13.18
C THR A 118 -6.69 16.14 -11.73
N ARG A 119 -6.91 14.94 -11.22
CA ARG A 119 -7.25 14.75 -9.81
C ARG A 119 -6.02 14.98 -8.92
N GLN A 120 -6.22 15.73 -7.85
CA GLN A 120 -5.25 15.98 -6.81
C GLN A 120 -5.77 15.45 -5.48
N TYR A 121 -4.92 14.81 -4.69
CA TYR A 121 -5.23 14.37 -3.34
C TYR A 121 -4.47 15.22 -2.32
N ASP A 122 -5.14 15.54 -1.22
CA ASP A 122 -4.49 16.12 -0.06
C ASP A 122 -3.81 14.99 0.72
N MET A 123 -2.48 14.98 0.67
CA MET A 123 -1.67 13.95 1.31
C MET A 123 -1.12 14.39 2.68
N THR A 124 -1.66 15.46 3.28
CA THR A 124 -1.20 15.94 4.59
C THR A 124 -1.71 15.10 5.75
N GLY A 125 -2.88 14.46 5.60
CA GLY A 125 -3.44 13.58 6.60
C GLY A 125 -4.91 13.23 6.36
N GLY A 126 -5.43 12.36 7.21
CA GLY A 126 -6.81 11.91 7.14
C GLY A 126 -7.10 10.77 8.12
N THR A 127 -8.24 10.15 7.92
CA THR A 127 -8.61 8.91 8.61
C THR A 127 -8.32 7.71 7.74
N GLY A 128 -8.42 6.51 8.30
CA GLY A 128 -8.22 5.27 7.54
C GLY A 128 -8.69 4.05 8.30
N LEU A 129 -8.44 2.91 7.68
CA LEU A 129 -8.64 1.60 8.28
C LEU A 129 -7.31 0.84 8.25
N TYR A 130 -6.99 0.16 9.31
CA TYR A 130 -5.93 -0.82 9.39
C TYR A 130 -6.54 -2.21 9.54
N LEU A 131 -6.21 -3.12 8.62
CA LEU A 131 -6.67 -4.50 8.65
C LEU A 131 -5.48 -5.42 8.91
N HIS A 132 -5.66 -6.32 9.88
CA HIS A 132 -4.69 -7.32 10.28
C HIS A 132 -5.41 -8.51 10.94
N GLY A 133 -4.94 -9.73 10.69
CA GLY A 133 -5.44 -10.93 11.38
C GLY A 133 -6.93 -11.24 11.16
N GLY A 134 -7.53 -10.78 10.06
CA GLY A 134 -8.96 -10.96 9.77
C GLY A 134 -9.88 -9.98 10.51
N ALA A 135 -9.31 -8.95 11.14
CA ALA A 135 -10.05 -7.87 11.82
C ALA A 135 -9.63 -6.51 11.26
N TRP A 136 -10.31 -5.45 11.69
CA TRP A 136 -9.94 -4.08 11.34
C TRP A 136 -10.14 -3.12 12.50
N GLU A 137 -9.40 -2.03 12.46
CA GLU A 137 -9.56 -0.89 13.35
C GLU A 137 -9.52 0.43 12.58
N GLN A 138 -10.11 1.46 13.15
CA GLN A 138 -10.03 2.81 12.61
C GLN A 138 -8.73 3.45 13.03
N ILE A 139 -8.08 4.14 12.09
CA ILE A 139 -6.82 4.86 12.31
C ILE A 139 -6.92 6.30 11.81
N SER A 140 -5.98 7.12 12.25
CA SER A 140 -5.65 8.40 11.61
C SER A 140 -4.25 8.33 11.04
N TRP A 141 -4.00 9.07 9.97
CA TRP A 141 -2.69 9.18 9.37
C TRP A 141 -2.34 10.64 9.10
N SER A 142 -1.05 10.95 9.12
CA SER A 142 -0.55 12.28 8.80
C SER A 142 0.80 12.23 8.10
N LYS A 143 1.02 13.20 7.23
CA LYS A 143 2.30 13.48 6.57
C LYS A 143 2.33 14.98 6.27
N GLU A 144 3.04 15.74 7.09
CA GLU A 144 3.01 17.22 7.06
C GLU A 144 3.39 17.78 5.69
N ASP A 145 4.42 17.20 5.05
CA ASP A 145 4.89 17.59 3.72
C ASP A 145 5.56 16.43 2.98
N ALA A 146 6.14 16.67 1.80
CA ALA A 146 6.79 15.66 0.97
C ALA A 146 7.98 14.98 1.66
N THR A 147 8.65 15.66 2.58
CA THR A 147 9.85 15.21 3.31
C THR A 147 9.57 14.81 4.75
N GLY A 148 8.44 15.24 5.29
CA GLY A 148 7.99 14.98 6.66
C GLY A 148 7.74 13.49 6.92
N PRO A 149 7.76 13.08 8.21
CA PRO A 149 7.50 11.70 8.58
C PRO A 149 6.03 11.32 8.27
N PHE A 150 5.83 10.08 7.86
CA PHE A 150 4.51 9.47 7.80
C PHE A 150 4.18 8.88 9.18
N SER A 151 3.02 9.23 9.71
CA SER A 151 2.59 8.79 11.04
C SER A 151 1.22 8.10 10.97
N LEU A 152 1.08 7.02 11.71
CA LEU A 152 -0.17 6.30 11.92
C LEU A 152 -0.53 6.33 13.40
N THR A 153 -1.80 6.58 13.68
CA THR A 153 -2.32 6.71 15.04
C THR A 153 -3.59 5.87 15.18
N ALA A 154 -3.66 5.05 16.21
CA ALA A 154 -4.84 4.28 16.56
C ALA A 154 -5.99 5.19 17.03
N ALA A 155 -7.21 4.63 17.16
CA ALA A 155 -8.39 5.40 17.51
C ALA A 155 -8.31 6.05 18.92
N ASP A 156 -7.49 5.52 19.81
CA ASP A 156 -7.24 6.07 21.15
C ASP A 156 -6.19 7.19 21.17
N GLY A 157 -5.62 7.57 20.03
CA GLY A 157 -4.59 8.60 19.89
C GLY A 157 -3.17 8.12 20.12
N THR A 158 -2.93 6.85 20.39
CA THR A 158 -1.58 6.29 20.52
C THR A 158 -0.96 5.97 19.16
N PRO A 159 0.38 5.99 19.02
CA PRO A 159 1.04 5.55 17.80
C PRO A 159 0.67 4.10 17.46
N LEU A 160 0.20 3.88 16.22
CA LEU A 160 -0.18 2.55 15.75
C LEU A 160 1.04 1.62 15.74
N THR A 161 0.87 0.43 16.29
CA THR A 161 1.84 -0.66 16.17
C THR A 161 1.38 -1.62 15.08
N VAL A 162 2.24 -1.89 14.12
CA VAL A 162 1.93 -2.67 12.89
C VAL A 162 2.52 -4.07 13.02
N ALA A 163 1.81 -5.08 12.55
CA ALA A 163 2.32 -6.44 12.53
C ALA A 163 3.52 -6.58 11.56
N PRO A 164 4.55 -7.35 11.91
CA PRO A 164 5.64 -7.65 10.99
C PRO A 164 5.13 -8.40 9.75
N GLY A 165 5.51 -7.93 8.56
CA GLY A 165 5.13 -8.55 7.31
C GLY A 165 4.92 -7.55 6.17
N LYS A 166 4.45 -8.07 5.03
CA LYS A 166 4.15 -7.24 3.85
C LYS A 166 2.91 -6.39 4.11
N SER A 167 2.91 -5.16 3.63
CA SER A 167 1.79 -4.21 3.72
C SER A 167 1.28 -3.82 2.33
N PHE A 168 -0.05 -3.66 2.22
CA PHE A 168 -0.74 -3.14 1.05
C PHE A 168 -1.46 -1.83 1.40
#